data_5d719ffbc8fb5b91b917a968129e2580
#
_entry.id   5d719ffbc8fb5b91b917a968129e2580
#
_cell.length_a   1.000
_cell.length_b   1.000
_cell.length_c   1.000
_cell.angle_alpha   90.00
_cell.angle_beta   90.00
_cell.angle_gamma   90.00
#
_symmetry.space_group_name_H-M   'P 1'
#
loop_
_entity.id
_entity.type
_entity.pdbx_description
1 polymer ?
#
loop_
_entity_poly.entity_id
_entity_poly.type
_entity_poly.pdbx_seq_one_letter_code
_entity_poly.pdbx_strand_id
1 'polypeptide(L)'
;MATVDRNAVLEVVRTQLAEILEIEPAGISETQSFADDLGADSIALIELVDCLEQEFTKTLDGFQFDDDDLADLRTVADAVDYIVRAHG
;
A
#
# COMPACT_ATOMS: atom_id res chain seq x y z
N MET A 1 -21.72 9.65 -0.28
CA MET A 1 -20.53 9.91 -1.07
C MET A 1 -19.29 9.44 -0.33
N ALA A 2 -18.58 8.57 -0.94
CA ALA A 2 -17.42 7.99 -0.28
C ALA A 2 -16.17 8.77 -0.67
N THR A 3 -15.59 9.43 0.31
CA THR A 3 -14.24 9.96 0.15
C THR A 3 -13.30 8.93 0.73
N VAL A 4 -12.23 8.66 0.03
CA VAL A 4 -11.21 7.78 0.58
C VAL A 4 -10.47 8.54 1.67
N ASP A 5 -10.62 8.05 2.89
CA ASP A 5 -9.93 8.62 4.04
C ASP A 5 -8.50 8.07 4.02
N ARG A 6 -7.52 8.97 4.10
CA ARG A 6 -6.12 8.56 4.10
C ARG A 6 -5.82 7.58 5.22
N ASN A 7 -6.44 7.78 6.39
CA ASN A 7 -6.26 6.85 7.51
C ASN A 7 -6.81 5.48 7.22
N ALA A 8 -7.94 5.40 6.53
CA ALA A 8 -8.53 4.11 6.15
C ALA A 8 -7.63 3.39 5.15
N VAL A 9 -7.07 4.13 4.18
CA VAL A 9 -6.13 3.55 3.21
C VAL A 9 -4.88 3.05 3.92
N LEU A 10 -4.36 3.85 4.84
CA LEU A 10 -3.19 3.47 5.61
C LEU A 10 -3.42 2.18 6.38
N GLU A 11 -4.58 2.03 7.00
CA GLU A 11 -4.90 0.80 7.75
C GLU A 11 -4.95 -0.42 6.84
N VAL A 12 -5.51 -0.28 5.64
CA VAL A 12 -5.54 -1.39 4.67
C VAL A 12 -4.11 -1.75 4.26
N VAL A 13 -3.30 -0.77 3.93
CA VAL A 13 -1.91 -1.01 3.54
C VAL A 13 -1.15 -1.70 4.66
N ARG A 14 -1.29 -1.21 5.89
CA ARG A 14 -0.63 -1.81 7.05
C ARG A 14 -1.06 -3.25 7.27
N THR A 15 -2.35 -3.52 7.20
CA THR A 15 -2.88 -4.86 7.40
C THR A 15 -2.35 -5.83 6.37
N GLN A 16 -2.39 -5.45 5.09
CA GLN A 16 -1.90 -6.31 4.02
C GLN A 16 -0.40 -6.54 4.13
N LEU A 17 0.35 -5.47 4.40
CA LEU A 17 1.80 -5.56 4.53
C LEU A 17 2.18 -6.43 5.73
N ALA A 18 1.46 -6.29 6.84
CA ALA A 18 1.72 -7.10 8.02
C ALA A 18 1.51 -8.59 7.75
N GLU A 19 0.49 -8.93 6.97
CA GLU A 19 0.24 -10.32 6.60
C GLU A 19 1.35 -10.85 5.70
N ILE A 20 1.79 -10.07 4.75
CA ILE A 20 2.83 -10.48 3.80
C ILE A 20 4.16 -10.69 4.53
N LEU A 21 4.50 -9.78 5.42
CA LEU A 21 5.77 -9.81 6.15
C LEU A 21 5.71 -10.61 7.45
N GLU A 22 4.50 -11.03 7.84
CA GLU A 22 4.26 -11.78 9.08
C GLU A 22 4.73 -11.01 10.31
N ILE A 23 4.37 -9.74 10.37
CA ILE A 23 4.71 -8.86 11.50
C ILE A 23 3.43 -8.19 12.01
N GLU A 24 3.56 -7.53 13.16
CA GLU A 24 2.42 -6.82 13.75
C GLU A 24 2.10 -5.54 12.99
N PRO A 25 0.83 -5.30 12.64
CA PRO A 25 0.46 -4.04 11.96
C PRO A 25 0.81 -2.81 12.76
N ALA A 26 0.74 -2.89 14.09
CA ALA A 26 1.06 -1.76 14.96
C ALA A 26 2.52 -1.35 14.87
N GLY A 27 3.40 -2.24 14.40
CA GLY A 27 4.81 -1.95 14.22
C GLY A 27 5.12 -1.24 12.91
N ILE A 28 4.12 -1.03 12.06
CA ILE A 28 4.31 -0.42 10.76
C ILE A 28 3.93 1.05 10.81
N SER A 29 4.88 1.92 10.46
CA SER A 29 4.67 3.36 10.39
C SER A 29 4.69 3.81 8.94
N GLU A 30 3.91 4.84 8.60
CA GLU A 30 3.89 5.34 7.24
C GLU A 30 5.21 5.96 6.80
N THR A 31 6.07 6.33 7.75
CA THR A 31 7.38 6.89 7.43
C THR A 31 8.45 5.84 7.18
N GLN A 32 8.16 4.57 7.47
CA GLN A 32 9.13 3.50 7.25
C GLN A 32 9.25 3.17 5.77
N SER A 33 10.47 2.82 5.36
CA SER A 33 10.69 2.37 3.99
C SER A 33 10.44 0.87 3.90
N PHE A 34 9.94 0.44 2.74
CA PHE A 34 9.65 -0.97 2.53
C PHE A 34 10.90 -1.82 2.60
N ALA A 35 11.97 -1.39 1.94
CA ALA A 35 13.19 -2.19 1.85
C ALA A 35 14.06 -2.05 3.09
N ASP A 36 14.29 -0.82 3.53
CA ASP A 36 15.27 -0.55 4.59
C ASP A 36 14.73 -0.83 5.98
N ASP A 37 13.49 -0.45 6.23
CA ASP A 37 12.93 -0.55 7.58
C ASP A 37 12.12 -1.82 7.78
N LEU A 38 11.39 -2.25 6.78
CA LEU A 38 10.49 -3.39 6.89
C LEU A 38 11.07 -4.66 6.27
N GLY A 39 12.16 -4.54 5.53
CA GLY A 39 12.79 -5.70 4.90
C GLY A 39 11.97 -6.29 3.76
N ALA A 40 11.07 -5.52 3.19
CA ALA A 40 10.25 -5.98 2.08
C ALA A 40 11.06 -5.87 0.78
N ASP A 41 11.32 -7.01 0.17
CA ASP A 41 12.02 -7.04 -1.11
C ASP A 41 11.05 -6.78 -2.26
N SER A 42 11.55 -6.85 -3.49
CA SER A 42 10.74 -6.58 -4.68
C SER A 42 9.55 -7.54 -4.79
N ILE A 43 9.73 -8.79 -4.39
CA ILE A 43 8.66 -9.78 -4.46
C ILE A 43 7.57 -9.45 -3.45
N ALA A 44 7.95 -9.09 -2.23
CA ALA A 44 6.98 -8.70 -1.20
C ALA A 44 6.20 -7.46 -1.62
N LEU A 45 6.89 -6.50 -2.25
CA LEU A 45 6.24 -5.29 -2.74
C LEU A 45 5.23 -5.60 -3.85
N ILE A 46 5.59 -6.51 -4.76
CA ILE A 46 4.67 -6.94 -5.82
C ILE A 46 3.44 -7.62 -5.21
N GLU A 47 3.64 -8.47 -4.21
CA GLU A 47 2.51 -9.12 -3.53
C GLU A 47 1.61 -8.08 -2.86
N LEU A 48 2.21 -7.08 -2.23
CA LEU A 48 1.44 -6.01 -1.60
C LEU A 48 0.61 -5.25 -2.63
N VAL A 49 1.23 -4.91 -3.77
CA VAL A 49 0.55 -4.18 -4.83
C VAL A 49 -0.63 -4.99 -5.36
N ASP A 50 -0.43 -6.29 -5.59
CA ASP A 50 -1.51 -7.16 -6.06
C ASP A 50 -2.66 -7.20 -5.05
N CYS A 51 -2.35 -7.32 -3.77
CA CYS A 51 -3.38 -7.33 -2.73
C CYS A 51 -4.14 -6.01 -2.68
N LEU A 52 -3.42 -4.90 -2.82
CA LEU A 52 -4.04 -3.58 -2.79
C LEU A 52 -4.92 -3.36 -4.01
N GLU A 53 -4.48 -3.82 -5.17
CA GLU A 53 -5.31 -3.73 -6.38
C GLU A 53 -6.60 -4.51 -6.22
N GLN A 54 -6.53 -5.71 -5.68
CA GLN A 54 -7.72 -6.53 -5.46
C GLN A 54 -8.65 -5.87 -4.45
N GLU A 55 -8.11 -5.35 -3.37
CA GLU A 55 -8.90 -4.74 -2.32
C GLU A 55 -9.56 -3.45 -2.79
N PHE A 56 -8.83 -2.60 -3.48
CA PHE A 56 -9.34 -1.30 -3.89
C PHE A 56 -10.11 -1.33 -5.20
N THR A 57 -10.00 -2.40 -6.00
CA THR A 57 -10.85 -2.55 -7.18
C THR A 57 -12.32 -2.66 -6.78
N LYS A 58 -12.59 -3.17 -5.59
CA LYS A 58 -13.96 -3.25 -5.08
C LYS A 58 -14.55 -1.87 -4.82
N THR A 59 -13.71 -0.90 -4.50
CA THR A 59 -14.10 0.46 -4.17
C THR A 59 -13.85 1.42 -5.33
N LEU A 60 -12.72 1.24 -6.01
CA LEU A 60 -12.27 2.09 -7.11
C LEU A 60 -12.27 1.26 -8.38
N ASP A 61 -13.23 1.50 -9.23
CA ASP A 61 -13.37 0.74 -10.48
C ASP A 61 -12.14 0.93 -11.37
N GLY A 62 -11.51 -0.18 -11.73
CA GLY A 62 -10.36 -0.15 -12.62
C GLY A 62 -9.06 0.32 -11.98
N PHE A 63 -8.99 0.31 -10.65
CA PHE A 63 -7.78 0.75 -9.97
C PHE A 63 -6.60 -0.19 -10.26
N GLN A 64 -5.48 0.39 -10.67
CA GLN A 64 -4.24 -0.34 -10.91
C GLN A 64 -3.04 0.53 -10.58
N PHE A 65 -1.96 -0.12 -10.13
CA PHE A 65 -0.66 0.53 -10.01
C PHE A 65 0.06 0.43 -11.35
N ASP A 66 0.67 1.53 -11.78
CA ASP A 66 1.52 1.51 -12.97
C ASP A 66 2.88 0.94 -12.60
N ASP A 67 3.48 0.16 -13.52
CA ASP A 67 4.80 -0.40 -13.30
C ASP A 67 5.84 0.69 -13.06
N ASP A 68 5.73 1.80 -13.75
CA ASP A 68 6.65 2.92 -13.59
C ASP A 68 6.55 3.52 -12.19
N ASP A 69 5.35 3.54 -11.63
CA ASP A 69 5.13 4.10 -10.30
C ASP A 69 5.61 3.18 -9.19
N LEU A 70 5.70 1.88 -9.46
CA LEU A 70 6.21 0.95 -8.45
C LEU A 70 7.63 1.30 -8.01
N ALA A 71 8.43 1.81 -8.91
CA ALA A 71 9.81 2.20 -8.60
C ALA A 71 9.85 3.38 -7.64
N ASP A 72 8.79 4.17 -7.57
CA ASP A 72 8.70 5.34 -6.69
C ASP A 72 8.13 5.00 -5.32
N LEU A 73 7.63 3.78 -5.13
CA LEU A 73 7.07 3.36 -3.84
C LEU A 73 8.20 2.95 -2.89
N ARG A 74 8.68 3.90 -2.13
CA ARG A 74 9.79 3.68 -1.21
C ARG A 74 9.34 3.51 0.23
N THR A 75 8.32 4.25 0.63
CA THR A 75 7.78 4.20 2.00
C THR A 75 6.32 3.81 1.97
N VAL A 76 5.82 3.45 3.16
CA VAL A 76 4.40 3.14 3.32
C VAL A 76 3.56 4.34 2.90
N ALA A 77 3.98 5.54 3.26
CA ALA A 77 3.27 6.77 2.90
C ALA A 77 3.17 6.94 1.38
N ASP A 78 4.21 6.57 0.64
CA ASP A 78 4.19 6.67 -0.82
C ASP A 78 3.06 5.84 -1.41
N ALA A 79 2.88 4.61 -0.91
CA ALA A 79 1.80 3.74 -1.37
C ALA A 79 0.43 4.30 -0.99
N VAL A 80 0.30 4.80 0.23
CA VAL A 80 -0.96 5.41 0.68
C VAL A 80 -1.31 6.61 -0.17
N ASP A 81 -0.35 7.49 -0.41
CA ASP A 81 -0.57 8.69 -1.21
C ASP A 81 -0.92 8.35 -2.65
N TYR A 82 -0.33 7.31 -3.21
CA TYR A 82 -0.65 6.86 -4.56
C TYR A 82 -2.13 6.46 -4.65
N ILE A 83 -2.60 5.67 -3.69
CA ILE A 83 -3.99 5.22 -3.68
C ILE A 83 -4.95 6.39 -3.50
N VAL A 84 -4.63 7.30 -2.59
CA VAL A 84 -5.47 8.46 -2.34
C VAL A 84 -5.58 9.33 -3.59
N ARG A 85 -4.48 9.55 -4.29
CA ARG A 85 -4.47 10.33 -5.52
C ARG A 85 -5.24 9.64 -6.64
N ALA A 86 -5.15 8.32 -6.72
CA ALA A 86 -5.87 7.56 -7.73
C ALA A 86 -7.38 7.67 -7.53
N HIS A 87 -7.81 7.76 -6.28
CA HIS A 87 -9.23 7.90 -5.96
C HIS A 87 -9.74 9.32 -6.25
N GLY A 88 -8.91 10.28 -5.93
CA GLY A 88 -9.27 11.67 -6.08
C GLY A 88 -9.06 12.21 -7.47
#